data_a732667f3934485210debec777672963
#
_entry.id   a732667f3934485210debec777672963
#
_cell.length_a   1.000
_cell.length_b   1.000
_cell.length_c   1.000
_cell.angle_alpha   90.00
_cell.angle_beta   90.00
_cell.angle_gamma   90.00
#
_symmetry.space_group_name_H-M   'P 1'
#
loop_
_entity.id
_entity.type
_entity.pdbx_description
1 polymer ?
#
loop_
_entity_poly.entity_id
_entity_poly.type
_entity_poly.pdbx_seq_one_letter_code
_entity_poly.pdbx_strand_id
1 'polypeptide(L)' 'MHLQRLAKDQDSYAVGGSQTMYLAENGMSGVQGITADVDTLGNVENLIAGEGFVLIKPEIVIEAVRRYQERLL' A
#
# COMPACT_ATOMS: atom_id res chain seq x y z
N MET A 1 14.96 -3.27 -7.13
CA MET A 1 14.40 -1.91 -7.15
C MET A 1 14.44 -1.34 -5.74
N HIS A 2 14.89 -0.11 -5.62
CA HIS A 2 14.99 0.54 -4.33
C HIS A 2 13.65 1.13 -3.90
N LEU A 3 13.32 1.00 -2.60
CA LEU A 3 12.05 1.48 -2.05
C LEU A 3 12.33 2.45 -0.89
N GLN A 4 11.60 3.56 -0.87
CA GLN A 4 11.61 4.51 0.24
C GLN A 4 10.28 4.39 0.99
N ARG A 5 10.33 4.15 2.29
CA ARG A 5 9.10 4.07 3.09
C ARG A 5 8.48 5.45 3.26
N LEU A 6 7.18 5.56 2.95
CA LEU A 6 6.41 6.79 3.14
C LEU A 6 5.59 6.74 4.42
N ALA A 7 4.92 5.63 4.67
CA ALA A 7 4.09 5.48 5.86
C ALA A 7 3.97 4.01 6.24
N LYS A 8 3.84 3.74 7.53
CA LYS A 8 3.72 2.39 8.08
C LYS A 8 2.66 2.40 9.18
N ASP A 9 1.94 1.28 9.31
CA ASP A 9 1.00 1.08 10.40
C ASP A 9 1.73 1.20 11.74
N GLN A 10 1.20 2.03 12.63
CA GLN A 10 1.77 2.26 13.96
C GLN A 10 1.49 1.10 14.91
N ASP A 11 0.46 0.30 14.63
CA ASP A 11 0.11 -0.85 15.46
C ASP A 11 0.78 -2.11 14.92
N SER A 12 2.04 -2.30 15.26
CA SER A 12 2.85 -3.44 14.77
C SER A 12 2.47 -4.77 15.40
N TYR A 13 1.60 -4.78 16.42
CA TYR A 13 1.16 -6.01 17.08
C TYR A 13 -0.19 -6.49 16.58
N ALA A 14 -0.95 -5.66 15.88
CA ALA A 14 -2.23 -6.04 15.32
C ALA A 14 -2.03 -6.88 14.06
N VAL A 15 -3.06 -7.66 13.70
CA VAL A 15 -3.10 -8.32 12.40
C VAL A 15 -3.00 -7.26 11.32
N GLY A 16 -2.06 -7.43 10.42
CA GLY A 16 -1.79 -6.45 9.37
C GLY A 16 -0.95 -5.26 9.83
N GLY A 17 -0.30 -5.35 11.01
CA GLY A 17 0.52 -4.26 11.56
C GLY A 17 1.78 -3.95 10.75
N SER A 18 2.09 -4.74 9.73
CA SER A 18 3.21 -4.47 8.81
C SER A 18 2.78 -3.70 7.56
N GLN A 19 1.52 -3.28 7.47
CA GLN A 19 1.04 -2.51 6.31
C GLN A 19 1.85 -1.25 6.12
N THR A 20 2.32 -1.04 4.88
CA THR A 20 3.28 0.02 4.59
C THR A 20 3.07 0.52 3.17
N MET A 21 3.24 1.82 2.98
CA MET A 21 3.30 2.43 1.66
C MET A 21 4.73 2.87 1.37
N TYR A 22 5.18 2.60 0.16
CA TYR A 22 6.52 2.94 -0.30
C TYR A 22 6.44 3.80 -1.56
N LEU A 23 7.51 4.55 -1.80
CA LEU A 23 7.78 5.13 -3.11
C LEU A 23 8.92 4.34 -3.74
N ALA A 24 8.67 3.77 -4.91
CA ALA A 24 9.67 3.01 -5.65
C ALA A 24 10.53 3.96 -6.49
N GLU A 25 11.74 3.53 -6.82
CA GLU A 25 12.67 4.35 -7.61
C GLU A 25 12.16 4.64 -9.02
N ASN A 26 11.20 3.83 -9.52
CA ASN A 26 10.57 4.08 -10.81
C ASN A 26 9.43 5.11 -10.75
N GLY A 27 9.19 5.71 -9.59
CA GLY A 27 8.14 6.70 -9.39
C GLY A 27 6.78 6.15 -9.00
N MET A 28 6.61 4.84 -8.99
CA MET A 28 5.33 4.22 -8.62
C MET A 28 5.25 4.03 -7.10
N SER A 29 4.02 3.98 -6.59
CA SER A 29 3.78 3.65 -5.19
C SER A 29 3.80 2.13 -5.01
N GLY A 30 4.47 1.67 -3.96
CA GLY A 30 4.44 0.28 -3.55
C GLY A 30 3.55 0.12 -2.34
N VAL A 31 2.75 -0.95 -2.32
CA VAL A 31 1.80 -1.19 -1.23
C VAL A 31 2.04 -2.58 -0.64
N GLN A 32 2.37 -2.59 0.65
CA GLN A 32 2.42 -3.82 1.43
C GLN A 32 1.16 -3.85 2.30
N GLY A 33 0.23 -4.73 1.97
CA GLY A 33 -1.06 -4.80 2.62
C GLY A 33 -1.48 -6.24 2.88
N ILE A 34 -2.72 -6.41 3.29
CA ILE A 34 -3.29 -7.72 3.57
C ILE A 34 -3.76 -8.32 2.25
N THR A 35 -3.35 -9.56 1.96
CA THR A 35 -3.80 -10.29 0.78
C THR A 35 -5.32 -10.42 0.79
N ALA A 36 -5.97 -10.07 -0.31
CA ALA A 36 -7.41 -10.21 -0.46
C ALA A 36 -7.79 -11.68 -0.64
N ASP A 37 -8.94 -12.07 -0.10
CA ASP A 37 -9.48 -13.43 -0.29
C ASP A 37 -10.16 -13.56 -1.66
N VAL A 38 -10.57 -14.79 -2.00
CA VAL A 38 -11.17 -15.11 -3.29
C VAL A 38 -12.46 -14.32 -3.51
N ASP A 39 -13.30 -14.22 -2.46
CA ASP A 39 -14.59 -13.51 -2.57
C ASP A 39 -14.36 -12.01 -2.85
N THR A 40 -13.41 -11.41 -2.16
CA THR A 40 -13.05 -10.01 -2.38
C THR A 40 -12.50 -9.79 -3.80
N LEU A 41 -11.63 -10.69 -4.25
CA LEU A 41 -11.06 -10.61 -5.61
C LEU A 41 -12.15 -10.70 -6.68
N GLY A 42 -13.22 -11.46 -6.42
CA GLY A 42 -14.35 -11.58 -7.35
C GLY A 42 -15.09 -10.27 -7.57
N ASN A 43 -14.92 -9.29 -6.72
CA ASN A 43 -15.55 -7.96 -6.83
C ASN A 43 -14.62 -6.92 -7.48
N VAL A 44 -13.39 -7.29 -7.80
CA VAL A 44 -12.45 -6.37 -8.46
C VAL A 44 -12.71 -6.39 -9.96
N GLU A 45 -12.93 -5.21 -10.53
CA GLU A 45 -13.19 -5.07 -11.96
C GLU A 45 -11.90 -5.13 -12.76
N ASN A 46 -11.91 -5.92 -13.84
CA ASN A 46 -10.83 -5.94 -14.83
C ASN A 46 -9.44 -6.25 -14.25
N LEU A 47 -9.36 -7.13 -13.26
CA LEU A 47 -8.07 -7.59 -12.76
C LEU A 47 -7.43 -8.49 -13.80
N ILE A 48 -6.31 -8.07 -14.37
CA ILE A 48 -5.63 -8.79 -15.44
C ILE A 48 -4.36 -9.47 -14.91
N ALA A 49 -3.81 -10.36 -15.74
CA ALA A 49 -2.56 -11.06 -15.41
C ALA A 49 -1.46 -10.04 -15.12
N GLY A 50 -0.69 -10.28 -14.05
CA GLY A 50 0.37 -9.38 -13.62
C GLY A 50 -0.08 -8.32 -12.62
N GLU A 51 -1.38 -8.20 -12.39
CA GLU A 51 -1.93 -7.31 -11.37
C GLU A 51 -2.30 -8.08 -10.10
N GLY A 52 -2.30 -7.38 -8.98
CA GLY A 52 -2.70 -7.94 -7.70
C GLY A 52 -3.60 -6.97 -6.95
N PHE A 53 -4.18 -7.44 -5.87
CA PHE A 53 -5.07 -6.64 -5.03
C PHE A 53 -4.78 -6.91 -3.56
N VAL A 54 -4.55 -5.85 -2.78
CA VAL A 54 -4.35 -5.94 -1.34
C VAL A 54 -5.23 -4.93 -0.63
N LEU A 55 -5.48 -5.19 0.65
CA LEU A 55 -6.23 -4.28 1.51
C LEU A 55 -5.25 -3.55 2.41
N ILE A 56 -5.47 -2.25 2.60
CA ILE A 56 -4.62 -1.42 3.45
C ILE A 56 -5.50 -0.42 4.20
N LYS A 57 -5.11 -0.09 5.42
CA LYS A 57 -5.84 0.90 6.23
C LYS A 57 -5.80 2.26 5.56
N PRO A 58 -6.95 2.95 5.40
CA PRO A 58 -6.98 4.27 4.75
C PRO A 58 -6.04 5.29 5.37
N GLU A 59 -5.88 5.29 6.70
CA GLU A 59 -5.00 6.24 7.39
C GLU A 59 -3.55 6.12 6.97
N ILE A 60 -3.10 4.91 6.55
CA ILE A 60 -1.74 4.72 6.05
C ILE A 60 -1.60 5.38 4.68
N VAL A 61 -2.62 5.24 3.83
CA VAL A 61 -2.64 5.85 2.51
C VAL A 61 -2.60 7.37 2.64
N ILE A 62 -3.42 7.94 3.53
CA ILE A 62 -3.49 9.38 3.77
C ILE A 62 -2.12 9.91 4.24
N GLU A 63 -1.49 9.22 5.19
CA GLU A 63 -0.17 9.60 5.68
C GLU A 63 0.88 9.53 4.58
N ALA A 64 0.82 8.50 3.74
CA ALA A 64 1.74 8.34 2.62
C ALA A 64 1.61 9.49 1.62
N VAL A 65 0.37 9.90 1.31
CA VAL A 65 0.13 11.03 0.41
C VAL A 65 0.71 12.30 1.00
N ARG A 66 0.49 12.55 2.29
CA ARG A 66 1.04 13.73 2.99
C ARG A 66 2.56 13.76 2.91
N ARG A 67 3.21 12.62 3.19
CA ARG A 67 4.67 12.51 3.14
C ARG A 67 5.20 12.70 1.74
N TYR A 68 4.51 12.17 0.75
CA TYR A 68 4.88 12.33 -0.65
C TYR A 68 4.81 13.80 -1.05
N GLN A 69 3.73 14.49 -0.67
CA GLN A 69 3.56 15.91 -0.99
C GLN A 69 4.64 16.78 -0.32
N GLU A 70 5.01 16.45 0.91
CA GLU A 70 6.08 17.16 1.62
C GLU A 70 7.42 17.07 0.88
N ARG A 71 7.72 15.94 0.24
CA ARG A 71 8.97 15.76 -0.52
C ARG A 71 9.05 16.69 -1.73
N LEU A 72 7.90 17.10 -2.26
CA LEU A 72 7.85 17.96 -3.44
C LEU A 72 8.10 19.43 -3.11
N LEU A 73 8.10 19.77 -1.82
CA LEU A 73 8.39 21.12 -1.36
C LEU A 73 9.89 21.26 -1.09
#